data_e70e426993a842e6bd6f362573b6b475
#
_entry.id   e70e426993a842e6bd6f362573b6b475
#
_cell.length_a   1.000
_cell.length_b   1.000
_cell.length_c   1.000
_cell.angle_alpha   90.00
_cell.angle_beta   90.00
_cell.angle_gamma   90.00
#
_symmetry.space_group_name_H-M   'P 1'
#
loop_
_entity.id
_entity.type
_entity.pdbx_description
1 polymer ?
#
loop_
_entity_poly.entity_id
_entity_poly.type
_entity_poly.pdbx_seq_one_letter_code
_entity_poly.pdbx_strand_id
1 'polypeptide(L)'
;MKTCPRSFVWSTIASLIQYIRDIFEAAQVARRPVVSFEFFPTKSEEGERVLFEKTIPALRDLNPGFCSVTYGAGGSTRGQTLAIVDRIQREQQITAMAHLTCVNATIEETCAVLEQTRQLGIKNILALRGDPPNGASEFVKTEGGFEYSYQLVRHIRECGEFSIGVAGFPEGHVACSEGRLVDWRRLKTKIDNGADFVITQLFFQNRHYFECRDFLARQGVTVPIVPGVLPILSTSQIKRFVGLCGAELPRPLVSELERRGDDDDAVSQFGIDYATKQCEELLREGAPGLHFYTLNKARSTTEVVRNLALSVTEGQSILA
;
A
#
# COMPACT_ATOMS: atom_id res chain seq x y z
N MET A 1 -12.23 41.29 -23.73
CA MET A 1 -12.51 39.89 -23.33
C MET A 1 -11.18 39.17 -23.13
N LYS A 2 -10.78 38.97 -21.87
CA LYS A 2 -9.52 38.27 -21.52
C LYS A 2 -9.89 36.82 -21.26
N THR A 3 -9.50 35.91 -22.13
CA THR A 3 -9.67 34.47 -22.00
C THR A 3 -8.79 33.94 -20.86
N CYS A 4 -9.42 33.21 -19.94
CA CYS A 4 -8.81 32.63 -18.76
C CYS A 4 -7.93 31.43 -19.13
N PRO A 5 -6.63 31.33 -18.74
CA PRO A 5 -5.74 30.25 -19.13
C PRO A 5 -5.87 28.98 -18.25
N ARG A 6 -6.99 28.80 -17.53
CA ARG A 6 -7.17 27.70 -16.55
C ARG A 6 -7.49 26.33 -17.15
N SER A 7 -7.93 26.24 -18.42
CA SER A 7 -8.36 24.96 -19.01
C SER A 7 -7.21 24.08 -19.51
N PHE A 8 -6.04 24.66 -19.80
CA PHE A 8 -4.92 23.92 -20.40
C PHE A 8 -4.10 23.08 -19.39
N VAL A 9 -4.01 23.54 -18.13
CA VAL A 9 -3.22 22.87 -17.09
C VAL A 9 -3.91 21.60 -16.59
N TRP A 10 -5.25 21.60 -16.51
CA TRP A 10 -6.02 20.45 -16.02
C TRP A 10 -6.00 19.23 -16.95
N SER A 11 -6.00 19.46 -18.26
CA SER A 11 -5.95 18.35 -19.22
C SER A 11 -4.59 17.64 -19.23
N THR A 12 -3.50 18.38 -18.95
CA THR A 12 -2.14 17.82 -18.93
C THR A 12 -1.86 17.01 -17.66
N ILE A 13 -2.34 17.45 -16.49
CA ILE A 13 -2.16 16.72 -15.24
C ILE A 13 -3.02 15.44 -15.24
N ALA A 14 -4.25 15.50 -15.73
CA ALA A 14 -5.12 14.33 -15.82
C ALA A 14 -4.56 13.22 -16.73
N SER A 15 -3.68 13.55 -17.68
CA SER A 15 -3.00 12.58 -18.54
C SER A 15 -1.82 11.87 -17.86
N LEU A 16 -1.26 12.44 -16.78
CA LEU A 16 -0.13 11.86 -16.04
C LEU A 16 -0.59 10.85 -14.97
N ILE A 17 -1.81 10.99 -14.43
CA ILE A 17 -2.34 10.08 -13.43
C ILE A 17 -2.89 8.84 -14.12
N GLN A 18 -2.32 7.68 -13.79
CA GLN A 18 -2.59 6.39 -14.42
C GLN A 18 -3.49 5.51 -13.54
N TYR A 19 -4.08 4.48 -14.13
CA TYR A 19 -4.57 3.33 -13.36
C TYR A 19 -3.40 2.47 -12.93
N ILE A 20 -3.36 2.04 -11.68
CA ILE A 20 -2.26 1.21 -11.16
C ILE A 20 -2.18 -0.13 -11.89
N ARG A 21 -3.33 -0.70 -12.33
CA ARG A 21 -3.33 -1.90 -13.17
C ARG A 21 -2.51 -1.69 -14.46
N ASP A 22 -2.65 -0.54 -15.11
CA ASP A 22 -1.92 -0.23 -16.36
C ASP A 22 -0.41 -0.03 -16.09
N ILE A 23 -0.06 0.52 -14.91
CA ILE A 23 1.35 0.62 -14.46
C ILE A 23 1.96 -0.77 -14.33
N PHE A 24 1.25 -1.74 -13.72
CA PHE A 24 1.75 -3.11 -13.60
C PHE A 24 1.83 -3.82 -14.96
N GLU A 25 0.86 -3.63 -15.85
CA GLU A 25 0.90 -4.16 -17.21
C GLU A 25 2.12 -3.64 -17.99
N ALA A 26 2.34 -2.33 -17.98
CA ALA A 26 3.50 -1.70 -18.63
C ALA A 26 4.83 -2.17 -17.99
N ALA A 27 4.88 -2.30 -16.67
CA ALA A 27 6.06 -2.76 -15.95
C ALA A 27 6.39 -4.24 -16.28
N GLN A 28 5.38 -5.08 -16.39
CA GLN A 28 5.53 -6.48 -16.80
C GLN A 28 6.12 -6.60 -18.21
N VAL A 29 5.61 -5.82 -19.17
CA VAL A 29 6.15 -5.76 -20.55
C VAL A 29 7.60 -5.28 -20.53
N ALA A 30 7.90 -4.26 -19.72
CA ALA A 30 9.25 -3.69 -19.60
C ALA A 30 10.19 -4.55 -18.71
N ARG A 31 9.69 -5.61 -18.07
CA ARG A 31 10.43 -6.45 -17.12
C ARG A 31 11.09 -5.63 -16.00
N ARG A 32 10.38 -4.64 -15.48
CA ARG A 32 10.84 -3.77 -14.38
C ARG A 32 9.91 -3.87 -13.18
N PRO A 33 10.44 -3.96 -11.95
CA PRO A 33 9.60 -3.95 -10.77
C PRO A 33 8.97 -2.57 -10.53
N VAL A 34 7.76 -2.57 -9.97
CA VAL A 34 7.09 -1.33 -9.55
C VAL A 34 7.44 -1.03 -8.09
N VAL A 35 7.99 0.14 -7.81
CA VAL A 35 8.19 0.63 -6.43
C VAL A 35 7.05 1.55 -6.05
N SER A 36 6.52 1.40 -4.84
CA SER A 36 5.42 2.22 -4.34
C SER A 36 5.55 2.48 -2.84
N PHE A 37 4.94 3.57 -2.38
CA PHE A 37 5.07 4.06 -1.00
C PHE A 37 3.71 4.29 -0.35
N GLU A 38 3.57 3.93 0.91
CA GLU A 38 2.39 4.24 1.70
C GLU A 38 2.64 5.39 2.66
N PHE A 39 1.68 6.32 2.71
CA PHE A 39 1.65 7.45 3.62
C PHE A 39 0.43 7.39 4.54
N PHE A 40 0.54 8.07 5.68
CA PHE A 40 -0.51 8.20 6.66
C PHE A 40 -1.01 9.64 6.74
N PRO A 41 -2.32 9.88 6.93
CA PRO A 41 -2.81 11.19 7.29
C PRO A 41 -2.12 11.69 8.54
N THR A 42 -1.74 12.95 8.53
CA THR A 42 -1.02 13.59 9.64
C THR A 42 -1.99 14.13 10.67
N LYS A 43 -1.53 14.20 11.93
CA LYS A 43 -2.36 14.69 13.04
C LYS A 43 -2.17 16.19 13.34
N SER A 44 -1.24 16.84 12.65
CA SER A 44 -0.90 18.24 12.87
C SER A 44 -0.46 18.91 11.56
N GLU A 45 -0.60 20.23 11.50
CA GLU A 45 -0.13 21.05 10.36
C GLU A 45 1.38 20.90 10.13
N GLU A 46 2.17 20.85 11.20
CA GLU A 46 3.62 20.63 11.10
C GLU A 46 3.93 19.25 10.50
N GLY A 47 3.20 18.20 10.90
CA GLY A 47 3.33 16.86 10.30
C GLY A 47 2.98 16.88 8.81
N GLU A 48 1.95 17.63 8.41
CA GLU A 48 1.55 17.78 7.02
C GLU A 48 2.61 18.55 6.23
N ARG A 49 3.13 19.63 6.79
CA ARG A 49 4.23 20.39 6.19
C ARG A 49 5.46 19.50 5.95
N VAL A 50 5.89 18.73 6.95
CA VAL A 50 7.01 17.77 6.81
C VAL A 50 6.72 16.72 5.76
N LEU A 51 5.50 16.19 5.70
CA LEU A 51 5.09 15.19 4.71
C LEU A 51 5.26 15.74 3.27
N PHE A 52 4.72 16.94 3.00
CA PHE A 52 4.69 17.51 1.66
C PHE A 52 5.99 18.21 1.23
N GLU A 53 6.71 18.84 2.17
CA GLU A 53 7.93 19.58 1.85
C GLU A 53 9.21 18.74 1.92
N LYS A 54 9.19 17.60 2.65
CA LYS A 54 10.39 16.79 2.87
C LYS A 54 10.21 15.33 2.47
N THR A 55 9.20 14.65 3.03
CA THR A 55 9.08 13.19 2.90
C THR A 55 8.70 12.78 1.49
N ILE A 56 7.59 13.31 0.95
CA ILE A 56 7.12 12.95 -0.40
C ILE A 56 8.14 13.37 -1.47
N PRO A 57 8.72 14.58 -1.46
CA PRO A 57 9.76 14.94 -2.44
C PRO A 57 10.96 14.01 -2.43
N ALA A 58 11.49 13.63 -1.25
CA ALA A 58 12.62 12.71 -1.16
C ALA A 58 12.32 11.31 -1.72
N LEU A 59 11.07 10.84 -1.59
CA LEU A 59 10.63 9.55 -2.11
C LEU A 59 10.21 9.64 -3.59
N ARG A 60 9.70 10.79 -4.04
CA ARG A 60 9.41 11.06 -5.46
C ARG A 60 10.67 10.92 -6.32
N ASP A 61 11.81 11.38 -5.80
CA ASP A 61 13.10 11.32 -6.51
C ASP A 61 13.58 9.86 -6.75
N LEU A 62 12.93 8.87 -6.12
CA LEU A 62 13.11 7.44 -6.41
C LEU A 62 12.22 6.93 -7.55
N ASN A 63 11.46 7.82 -8.20
CA ASN A 63 10.57 7.54 -9.32
C ASN A 63 9.56 6.40 -9.05
N PRO A 64 8.70 6.53 -8.01
CA PRO A 64 7.70 5.50 -7.71
C PRO A 64 6.67 5.38 -8.84
N GLY A 65 6.18 4.16 -9.07
CA GLY A 65 5.04 3.93 -9.95
C GLY A 65 3.75 4.55 -9.39
N PHE A 66 3.58 4.47 -8.06
CA PHE A 66 2.45 5.08 -7.36
C PHE A 66 2.73 5.24 -5.86
N CYS A 67 1.84 5.94 -5.18
CA CYS A 67 1.78 5.92 -3.72
C CYS A 67 0.35 5.66 -3.23
N SER A 68 0.20 5.33 -1.95
CA SER A 68 -1.10 5.18 -1.29
C SER A 68 -1.20 6.05 -0.05
N VAL A 69 -2.42 6.40 0.33
CA VAL A 69 -2.70 7.11 1.59
C VAL A 69 -3.70 6.31 2.39
N THR A 70 -3.33 5.99 3.63
CA THR A 70 -4.14 5.17 4.52
C THR A 70 -5.41 5.90 4.96
N TYR A 71 -6.34 5.10 5.44
CA TYR A 71 -7.59 5.54 6.02
C TYR A 71 -7.52 5.36 7.54
N GLY A 72 -7.85 6.37 8.29
CA GLY A 72 -7.79 6.29 9.76
C GLY A 72 -8.75 5.24 10.30
N ALA A 73 -8.35 4.60 11.39
CA ALA A 73 -9.19 3.61 12.06
C ALA A 73 -10.60 4.16 12.32
N GLY A 74 -11.61 3.32 12.07
CA GLY A 74 -13.00 3.72 12.22
C GLY A 74 -13.52 4.75 11.22
N GLY A 75 -12.80 5.03 10.10
CA GLY A 75 -13.26 5.98 9.08
C GLY A 75 -13.09 7.45 9.43
N SER A 76 -12.35 7.78 10.50
CA SER A 76 -12.25 9.12 11.07
C SER A 76 -11.53 10.14 10.18
N THR A 77 -10.75 9.71 9.19
CA THR A 77 -9.96 10.59 8.30
C THR A 77 -10.41 10.58 6.84
N ARG A 78 -11.67 10.22 6.56
CA ARG A 78 -12.20 10.04 5.20
C ARG A 78 -11.91 11.23 4.27
N GLY A 79 -12.33 12.42 4.64
CA GLY A 79 -12.09 13.63 3.87
C GLY A 79 -10.62 14.01 3.76
N GLN A 80 -9.85 13.80 4.84
CA GLN A 80 -8.42 14.09 4.88
C GLN A 80 -7.63 13.17 3.94
N THR A 81 -7.96 11.88 3.87
CA THR A 81 -7.31 10.93 2.95
C THR A 81 -7.47 11.37 1.50
N LEU A 82 -8.69 11.71 1.06
CA LEU A 82 -8.93 12.16 -0.30
C LEU A 82 -8.24 13.49 -0.60
N ALA A 83 -8.23 14.43 0.36
CA ALA A 83 -7.54 15.71 0.21
C ALA A 83 -6.02 15.53 0.04
N ILE A 84 -5.40 14.63 0.82
CA ILE A 84 -3.97 14.32 0.69
C ILE A 84 -3.68 13.65 -0.66
N VAL A 85 -4.49 12.67 -1.09
CA VAL A 85 -4.34 11.99 -2.39
C VAL A 85 -4.44 13.00 -3.54
N ASP A 86 -5.46 13.85 -3.55
CA ASP A 86 -5.64 14.91 -4.54
C ASP A 86 -4.44 15.86 -4.57
N ARG A 87 -3.96 16.28 -3.40
CA ARG A 87 -2.81 17.16 -3.29
C ARG A 87 -1.52 16.51 -3.79
N ILE A 88 -1.28 15.21 -3.50
CA ILE A 88 -0.14 14.45 -4.04
C ILE A 88 -0.21 14.43 -5.56
N GLN A 89 -1.35 14.12 -6.14
CA GLN A 89 -1.51 14.07 -7.60
C GLN A 89 -1.24 15.42 -8.26
N ARG A 90 -1.76 16.51 -7.67
CA ARG A 90 -1.63 17.86 -8.24
C ARG A 90 -0.25 18.48 -8.03
N GLU A 91 0.33 18.35 -6.83
CA GLU A 91 1.57 19.06 -6.48
C GLU A 91 2.82 18.21 -6.79
N GLN A 92 2.73 16.90 -6.61
CA GLN A 92 3.89 16.00 -6.78
C GLN A 92 3.87 15.22 -8.09
N GLN A 93 2.73 15.24 -8.81
CA GLN A 93 2.54 14.53 -10.08
C GLN A 93 2.79 13.01 -9.98
N ILE A 94 2.48 12.43 -8.82
CA ILE A 94 2.57 10.99 -8.58
C ILE A 94 1.17 10.39 -8.66
N THR A 95 1.02 9.26 -9.36
CA THR A 95 -0.20 8.46 -9.29
C THR A 95 -0.45 8.06 -7.85
N ALA A 96 -1.63 8.38 -7.31
CA ALA A 96 -1.96 8.10 -5.93
C ALA A 96 -3.23 7.26 -5.80
N MET A 97 -3.28 6.45 -4.72
CA MET A 97 -4.36 5.54 -4.39
C MET A 97 -4.95 5.91 -3.03
N ALA A 98 -6.26 6.03 -2.95
CA ALA A 98 -6.96 6.22 -1.69
C ALA A 98 -7.34 4.87 -1.07
N HIS A 99 -7.10 4.68 0.23
CA HIS A 99 -7.73 3.58 0.96
C HIS A 99 -9.22 3.89 1.17
N LEU A 100 -10.05 2.86 1.10
CA LEU A 100 -11.48 2.94 1.38
C LEU A 100 -11.90 1.71 2.18
N THR A 101 -12.68 1.91 3.25
CA THR A 101 -13.04 0.83 4.17
C THR A 101 -14.56 0.67 4.29
N CYS A 102 -15.00 -0.54 4.65
CA CYS A 102 -16.39 -0.84 4.98
C CYS A 102 -16.82 -0.29 6.35
N VAL A 103 -15.85 -0.04 7.25
CA VAL A 103 -16.13 0.31 8.65
C VAL A 103 -16.83 1.66 8.76
N ASN A 104 -17.87 1.71 9.60
CA ASN A 104 -18.66 2.91 9.89
C ASN A 104 -19.17 3.64 8.62
N ALA A 105 -19.56 2.87 7.60
CA ALA A 105 -20.10 3.42 6.36
C ALA A 105 -21.31 2.64 5.86
N THR A 106 -22.36 3.34 5.46
CA THR A 106 -23.45 2.77 4.67
C THR A 106 -23.06 2.66 3.19
N ILE A 107 -23.88 1.97 2.40
CA ILE A 107 -23.67 1.91 0.94
C ILE A 107 -23.82 3.30 0.32
N GLU A 108 -24.80 4.09 0.75
CA GLU A 108 -25.04 5.45 0.28
C GLU A 108 -23.84 6.36 0.55
N GLU A 109 -23.29 6.31 1.77
CA GLU A 109 -22.08 7.06 2.11
C GLU A 109 -20.87 6.60 1.28
N THR A 110 -20.76 5.31 1.01
CA THR A 110 -19.72 4.76 0.13
C THR A 110 -19.87 5.27 -1.29
N CYS A 111 -21.10 5.31 -1.83
CA CYS A 111 -21.37 5.91 -3.15
C CYS A 111 -20.97 7.38 -3.21
N ALA A 112 -21.30 8.17 -2.18
CA ALA A 112 -20.93 9.58 -2.12
C ALA A 112 -19.40 9.79 -2.12
N VAL A 113 -18.65 8.92 -1.39
CA VAL A 113 -17.18 8.94 -1.38
C VAL A 113 -16.62 8.57 -2.74
N LEU A 114 -17.17 7.56 -3.42
CA LEU A 114 -16.72 7.16 -4.76
C LEU A 114 -16.97 8.27 -5.78
N GLU A 115 -18.09 8.97 -5.68
CA GLU A 115 -18.37 10.12 -6.54
C GLU A 115 -17.39 11.28 -6.28
N GLN A 116 -17.12 11.62 -5.02
CA GLN A 116 -16.11 12.60 -4.66
C GLN A 116 -14.72 12.20 -5.18
N THR A 117 -14.36 10.92 -5.04
CA THR A 117 -13.11 10.36 -5.54
C THR A 117 -12.96 10.57 -7.04
N ARG A 118 -14.04 10.33 -7.80
CA ARG A 118 -14.09 10.54 -9.24
C ARG A 118 -13.95 12.02 -9.61
N GLN A 119 -14.64 12.92 -8.89
CA GLN A 119 -14.59 14.37 -9.11
C GLN A 119 -13.18 14.94 -8.89
N LEU A 120 -12.41 14.35 -7.97
CA LEU A 120 -11.00 14.69 -7.73
C LEU A 120 -10.03 14.04 -8.75
N GLY A 121 -10.54 13.28 -9.73
CA GLY A 121 -9.70 12.59 -10.72
C GLY A 121 -8.85 11.44 -10.13
N ILE A 122 -9.21 10.94 -8.94
CA ILE A 122 -8.54 9.81 -8.30
C ILE A 122 -9.06 8.53 -8.96
N LYS A 123 -8.15 7.74 -9.52
CA LYS A 123 -8.45 6.55 -10.32
C LYS A 123 -8.25 5.24 -9.56
N ASN A 124 -7.63 5.28 -8.38
CA ASN A 124 -7.11 4.08 -7.71
C ASN A 124 -7.62 4.00 -6.28
N ILE A 125 -8.13 2.84 -5.90
CA ILE A 125 -8.70 2.58 -4.58
C ILE A 125 -8.12 1.29 -4.00
N LEU A 126 -7.68 1.31 -2.76
CA LEU A 126 -7.42 0.10 -1.98
C LEU A 126 -8.67 -0.22 -1.15
N ALA A 127 -9.38 -1.28 -1.53
CA ALA A 127 -10.63 -1.69 -0.90
C ALA A 127 -10.37 -2.61 0.30
N LEU A 128 -10.68 -2.13 1.49
CA LEU A 128 -10.42 -2.80 2.76
C LEU A 128 -11.70 -3.06 3.55
N ARG A 129 -11.68 -4.02 4.45
CA ARG A 129 -12.76 -4.14 5.45
C ARG A 129 -12.67 -3.00 6.45
N GLY A 130 -11.49 -2.66 6.87
CA GLY A 130 -11.16 -1.77 7.98
C GLY A 130 -11.09 -2.54 9.29
N ASP A 131 -10.34 -1.95 10.24
CA ASP A 131 -10.20 -2.47 11.59
C ASP A 131 -11.39 -2.00 12.46
N PRO A 132 -11.73 -2.76 13.51
CA PRO A 132 -12.73 -2.32 14.46
C PRO A 132 -12.46 -0.90 14.97
N PRO A 133 -13.49 -0.07 15.19
CA PRO A 133 -13.30 1.25 15.77
C PRO A 133 -12.67 1.16 17.17
N ASN A 134 -12.02 2.24 17.60
CA ASN A 134 -11.23 2.35 18.82
C ASN A 134 -11.78 1.53 20.00
N GLY A 135 -11.01 0.53 20.44
CA GLY A 135 -11.29 -0.30 21.62
C GLY A 135 -12.26 -1.46 21.41
N ALA A 136 -12.83 -1.63 20.23
CA ALA A 136 -13.65 -2.82 19.93
C ALA A 136 -12.73 -4.01 19.58
N SER A 137 -13.05 -5.18 20.11
CA SER A 137 -12.32 -6.43 19.81
C SER A 137 -12.74 -7.06 18.48
N GLU A 138 -13.92 -6.72 17.97
CA GLU A 138 -14.49 -7.32 16.77
C GLU A 138 -15.07 -6.28 15.82
N PHE A 139 -15.01 -6.60 14.53
CA PHE A 139 -15.66 -5.81 13.50
C PHE A 139 -17.17 -6.02 13.58
N VAL A 140 -17.91 -4.92 13.70
CA VAL A 140 -19.37 -4.91 13.63
C VAL A 140 -19.79 -4.24 12.30
N LYS A 141 -20.60 -4.96 11.53
CA LYS A 141 -21.16 -4.42 10.30
C LYS A 141 -22.06 -3.22 10.60
N THR A 142 -21.84 -2.10 9.90
CA THR A 142 -22.77 -0.97 9.91
C THR A 142 -24.09 -1.38 9.24
N GLU A 143 -25.22 -1.05 9.85
CA GLU A 143 -26.52 -1.26 9.22
C GLU A 143 -26.59 -0.55 7.86
N GLY A 144 -27.04 -1.24 6.82
CA GLY A 144 -26.98 -0.71 5.45
C GLY A 144 -25.59 -0.61 4.83
N GLY A 145 -24.53 -1.14 5.49
CA GLY A 145 -23.15 -1.14 5.00
C GLY A 145 -22.67 -2.51 4.53
N PHE A 146 -21.40 -2.60 4.18
CA PHE A 146 -20.73 -3.84 3.79
C PHE A 146 -20.12 -4.54 5.02
N GLU A 147 -20.15 -5.87 5.01
CA GLU A 147 -19.53 -6.70 6.05
C GLU A 147 -18.10 -7.11 5.67
N TYR A 148 -17.87 -7.37 4.39
CA TYR A 148 -16.60 -7.88 3.86
C TYR A 148 -16.08 -7.03 2.71
N SER A 149 -14.78 -6.91 2.61
CA SER A 149 -14.13 -6.13 1.55
C SER A 149 -14.42 -6.63 0.13
N TYR A 150 -14.73 -7.92 -0.10
CA TYR A 150 -15.11 -8.40 -1.43
C TYR A 150 -16.43 -7.79 -1.92
N GLN A 151 -17.36 -7.47 -1.00
CA GLN A 151 -18.61 -6.78 -1.34
C GLN A 151 -18.33 -5.34 -1.75
N LEU A 152 -17.41 -4.66 -1.05
CA LEU A 152 -16.95 -3.33 -1.42
C LEU A 152 -16.23 -3.35 -2.78
N VAL A 153 -15.35 -4.32 -3.05
CA VAL A 153 -14.69 -4.49 -4.35
C VAL A 153 -15.71 -4.58 -5.49
N ARG A 154 -16.69 -5.47 -5.35
CA ARG A 154 -17.75 -5.63 -6.34
C ARG A 154 -18.54 -4.34 -6.55
N HIS A 155 -18.89 -3.67 -5.47
CA HIS A 155 -19.62 -2.41 -5.54
C HIS A 155 -18.82 -1.31 -6.24
N ILE A 156 -17.51 -1.15 -5.92
CA ILE A 156 -16.64 -0.19 -6.60
C ILE A 156 -16.59 -0.49 -8.10
N ARG A 157 -16.50 -1.76 -8.49
CA ARG A 157 -16.46 -2.20 -9.89
C ARG A 157 -17.77 -1.85 -10.62
N GLU A 158 -18.91 -1.99 -9.96
CA GLU A 158 -20.23 -1.64 -10.49
C GLU A 158 -20.42 -0.11 -10.60
N CYS A 159 -19.80 0.67 -9.73
CA CYS A 159 -19.90 2.14 -9.71
C CYS A 159 -19.05 2.86 -10.76
N GLY A 160 -18.11 2.19 -11.44
CA GLY A 160 -17.32 2.82 -12.49
C GLY A 160 -15.91 2.30 -12.66
N GLU A 161 -15.12 3.02 -13.46
CA GLU A 161 -13.74 2.64 -13.76
C GLU A 161 -12.78 3.10 -12.67
N PHE A 162 -12.43 2.18 -11.79
CA PHE A 162 -11.34 2.32 -10.84
C PHE A 162 -10.34 1.18 -11.02
N SER A 163 -9.07 1.43 -10.73
CA SER A 163 -8.12 0.36 -10.45
C SER A 163 -8.24 0.01 -8.97
N ILE A 164 -8.52 -1.25 -8.68
CA ILE A 164 -8.89 -1.72 -7.35
C ILE A 164 -7.80 -2.63 -6.79
N GLY A 165 -7.10 -2.15 -5.74
CA GLY A 165 -6.24 -2.98 -4.92
C GLY A 165 -6.99 -3.59 -3.74
N VAL A 166 -6.48 -4.70 -3.22
CA VAL A 166 -6.95 -5.33 -1.98
C VAL A 166 -5.78 -5.76 -1.11
N ALA A 167 -6.01 -5.84 0.20
CA ALA A 167 -5.01 -6.38 1.13
C ALA A 167 -5.00 -7.91 1.10
N GLY A 168 -3.78 -8.49 1.06
CA GLY A 168 -3.51 -9.90 1.28
C GLY A 168 -2.67 -10.11 2.56
N PHE A 169 -2.74 -11.29 3.16
CA PHE A 169 -2.03 -11.61 4.40
C PHE A 169 -1.21 -12.89 4.19
N PRO A 170 0.10 -12.79 3.91
CA PRO A 170 0.95 -13.96 3.67
C PRO A 170 0.94 -14.98 4.80
N GLU A 171 0.85 -14.52 6.05
CA GLU A 171 0.80 -15.37 7.24
C GLU A 171 -0.64 -15.72 7.67
N GLY A 172 -1.65 -15.18 6.95
CA GLY A 172 -3.06 -15.22 7.31
C GLY A 172 -3.47 -14.04 8.18
N HIS A 173 -4.71 -13.61 8.06
CA HIS A 173 -5.25 -12.52 8.87
C HIS A 173 -5.46 -12.96 10.33
N VAL A 174 -5.05 -12.14 11.30
CA VAL A 174 -5.15 -12.45 12.75
C VAL A 174 -6.56 -12.81 13.20
N ALA A 175 -7.59 -12.24 12.60
CA ALA A 175 -9.00 -12.54 12.91
C ALA A 175 -9.52 -13.78 12.14
N CYS A 176 -8.70 -14.49 11.34
CA CYS A 176 -9.10 -15.70 10.66
C CYS A 176 -8.71 -16.93 11.48
N SER A 177 -9.55 -17.31 12.44
CA SER A 177 -9.33 -18.47 13.31
C SER A 177 -9.26 -19.81 12.57
N GLU A 178 -9.77 -19.86 11.34
CA GLU A 178 -9.76 -21.06 10.47
C GLU A 178 -8.40 -21.27 9.77
N GLY A 179 -7.47 -20.35 9.96
CA GLY A 179 -6.11 -20.44 9.49
C GLY A 179 -5.86 -19.84 8.08
N ARG A 180 -4.57 -19.74 7.74
CA ARG A 180 -4.09 -18.99 6.57
C ARG A 180 -4.64 -19.48 5.23
N LEU A 181 -4.88 -20.78 5.07
CA LEU A 181 -5.42 -21.32 3.81
C LEU A 181 -6.85 -20.87 3.54
N VAL A 182 -7.66 -20.67 4.59
CA VAL A 182 -9.00 -20.12 4.46
C VAL A 182 -8.93 -18.63 4.14
N ASP A 183 -8.04 -17.89 4.80
CA ASP A 183 -7.82 -16.47 4.51
C ASP A 183 -7.36 -16.25 3.06
N TRP A 184 -6.46 -17.08 2.53
CA TRP A 184 -6.04 -17.00 1.13
C TRP A 184 -7.17 -17.33 0.13
N ARG A 185 -8.11 -18.23 0.46
CA ARG A 185 -9.34 -18.43 -0.34
C ARG A 185 -10.25 -17.21 -0.29
N ARG A 186 -10.36 -16.54 0.86
CA ARG A 186 -11.07 -15.26 1.01
C ARG A 186 -10.41 -14.15 0.19
N LEU A 187 -9.07 -14.12 0.12
CA LEU A 187 -8.34 -13.22 -0.77
C LEU A 187 -8.68 -13.49 -2.24
N LYS A 188 -8.71 -14.77 -2.66
CA LYS A 188 -9.17 -15.13 -4.00
C LYS A 188 -10.59 -14.62 -4.27
N THR A 189 -11.50 -14.71 -3.30
CA THR A 189 -12.86 -14.16 -3.44
C THR A 189 -12.85 -12.65 -3.73
N LYS A 190 -11.96 -11.88 -3.10
CA LYS A 190 -11.79 -10.43 -3.42
C LYS A 190 -11.35 -10.24 -4.86
N ILE A 191 -10.39 -11.04 -5.33
CA ILE A 191 -9.86 -10.98 -6.71
C ILE A 191 -10.95 -11.34 -7.71
N ASP A 192 -11.69 -12.42 -7.47
CA ASP A 192 -12.80 -12.87 -8.34
C ASP A 192 -13.95 -11.84 -8.43
N ASN A 193 -14.08 -10.95 -7.45
CA ASN A 193 -15.05 -9.85 -7.48
C ASN A 193 -14.52 -8.57 -8.15
N GLY A 194 -13.31 -8.59 -8.71
CA GLY A 194 -12.82 -7.54 -9.59
C GLY A 194 -11.63 -6.73 -9.04
N ALA A 195 -10.86 -7.24 -8.09
CA ALA A 195 -9.60 -6.60 -7.72
C ALA A 195 -8.55 -6.79 -8.82
N ASP A 196 -7.81 -5.73 -9.13
CA ASP A 196 -6.80 -5.68 -10.19
C ASP A 196 -5.40 -6.07 -9.68
N PHE A 197 -5.15 -5.90 -8.38
CA PHE A 197 -3.87 -6.25 -7.73
C PHE A 197 -4.04 -6.45 -6.23
N VAL A 198 -3.02 -7.03 -5.62
CA VAL A 198 -2.95 -7.26 -4.16
C VAL A 198 -1.73 -6.54 -3.61
N ILE A 199 -1.88 -5.85 -2.47
CA ILE A 199 -0.75 -5.42 -1.62
C ILE A 199 -0.80 -6.29 -0.37
N THR A 200 0.34 -6.92 -0.01
CA THR A 200 0.34 -7.78 1.16
C THR A 200 0.58 -6.99 2.44
N GLN A 201 0.07 -7.49 3.56
CA GLN A 201 0.53 -7.08 4.89
C GLN A 201 2.04 -7.35 4.99
N LEU A 202 2.73 -6.60 5.88
CA LEU A 202 4.14 -6.81 6.16
C LEU A 202 4.40 -8.24 6.69
N PHE A 203 5.57 -8.75 6.39
CA PHE A 203 6.11 -10.03 6.87
C PHE A 203 7.63 -9.93 6.93
N PHE A 204 8.28 -10.81 7.67
CA PHE A 204 9.74 -10.81 7.82
C PHE A 204 10.42 -12.03 7.24
N GLN A 205 9.68 -13.04 6.82
CA GLN A 205 10.18 -14.24 6.16
C GLN A 205 9.54 -14.37 4.77
N ASN A 206 10.34 -14.25 3.72
CA ASN A 206 9.86 -14.27 2.33
C ASN A 206 9.11 -15.56 1.96
N ARG A 207 9.39 -16.66 2.64
CA ARG A 207 8.67 -17.93 2.44
C ARG A 207 7.15 -17.77 2.54
N HIS A 208 6.66 -16.92 3.47
CA HIS A 208 5.21 -16.73 3.65
C HIS A 208 4.58 -16.07 2.42
N TYR A 209 5.29 -15.10 1.84
CA TYR A 209 4.86 -14.48 0.58
C TYR A 209 4.88 -15.48 -0.57
N PHE A 210 5.95 -16.26 -0.72
CA PHE A 210 6.05 -17.25 -1.79
C PHE A 210 4.98 -18.34 -1.67
N GLU A 211 4.74 -18.87 -0.47
CA GLU A 211 3.68 -19.86 -0.22
C GLU A 211 2.29 -19.33 -0.58
N CYS A 212 1.98 -18.08 -0.19
CA CYS A 212 0.72 -17.41 -0.51
C CYS A 212 0.57 -17.19 -2.02
N ARG A 213 1.58 -16.61 -2.67
CA ARG A 213 1.62 -16.38 -4.11
C ARG A 213 1.40 -17.68 -4.90
N ASP A 214 2.15 -18.70 -4.55
CA ASP A 214 2.11 -19.99 -5.26
C ASP A 214 0.77 -20.72 -5.02
N PHE A 215 0.18 -20.58 -3.83
CA PHE A 215 -1.17 -21.08 -3.57
C PHE A 215 -2.18 -20.40 -4.47
N LEU A 216 -2.16 -19.08 -4.55
CA LEU A 216 -3.08 -18.29 -5.37
C LEU A 216 -2.89 -18.55 -6.86
N ALA A 217 -1.64 -18.69 -7.33
CA ALA A 217 -1.34 -19.04 -8.71
C ALA A 217 -1.94 -20.41 -9.10
N ARG A 218 -1.83 -21.41 -8.22
CA ARG A 218 -2.49 -22.73 -8.43
C ARG A 218 -4.02 -22.65 -8.46
N GLN A 219 -4.60 -21.59 -7.91
CA GLN A 219 -6.04 -21.30 -7.98
C GLN A 219 -6.42 -20.44 -9.19
N GLY A 220 -5.50 -20.20 -10.12
CA GLY A 220 -5.74 -19.42 -11.35
C GLY A 220 -5.66 -17.90 -11.17
N VAL A 221 -5.11 -17.41 -10.05
CA VAL A 221 -4.89 -15.97 -9.85
C VAL A 221 -3.71 -15.50 -10.70
N THR A 222 -3.93 -14.47 -11.50
CA THR A 222 -2.92 -13.87 -12.40
C THR A 222 -2.63 -12.40 -12.10
N VAL A 223 -3.40 -11.78 -11.21
CA VAL A 223 -3.18 -10.38 -10.84
C VAL A 223 -1.88 -10.22 -10.05
N PRO A 224 -1.19 -9.06 -10.14
CA PRO A 224 0.01 -8.79 -9.38
C PRO A 224 -0.22 -8.90 -7.86
N ILE A 225 0.64 -9.67 -7.17
CA ILE A 225 0.68 -9.75 -5.72
C ILE A 225 1.94 -9.03 -5.26
N VAL A 226 1.79 -7.82 -4.72
CA VAL A 226 2.89 -6.92 -4.38
C VAL A 226 3.24 -7.09 -2.90
N PRO A 227 4.47 -7.51 -2.56
CA PRO A 227 4.89 -7.63 -1.17
C PRO A 227 4.97 -6.26 -0.48
N GLY A 228 4.35 -6.17 0.70
CA GLY A 228 4.44 -5.04 1.60
C GLY A 228 5.66 -5.17 2.50
N VAL A 229 6.53 -4.16 2.50
CA VAL A 229 7.80 -4.16 3.25
C VAL A 229 7.82 -3.01 4.25
N LEU A 230 8.16 -3.32 5.49
CA LEU A 230 8.36 -2.32 6.55
C LEU A 230 9.83 -2.31 6.98
N PRO A 231 10.64 -1.30 6.61
CA PRO A 231 11.96 -1.12 7.18
C PRO A 231 11.88 -0.89 8.70
N ILE A 232 12.65 -1.65 9.48
CA ILE A 232 12.65 -1.54 10.93
C ILE A 232 13.42 -0.27 11.32
N LEU A 233 12.79 0.61 12.12
CA LEU A 233 13.36 1.88 12.54
C LEU A 233 13.78 1.88 14.03
N SER A 234 13.08 1.11 14.86
CA SER A 234 13.40 0.92 16.28
C SER A 234 12.77 -0.37 16.81
N THR A 235 13.30 -0.87 17.93
CA THR A 235 12.77 -2.06 18.60
C THR A 235 11.35 -1.84 19.10
N SER A 236 11.03 -0.66 19.61
CA SER A 236 9.68 -0.32 20.08
C SER A 236 8.66 -0.27 18.95
N GLN A 237 9.04 0.31 17.82
CA GLN A 237 8.21 0.36 16.62
C GLN A 237 7.84 -1.04 16.15
N ILE A 238 8.83 -1.92 15.95
CA ILE A 238 8.55 -3.24 15.38
C ILE A 238 7.71 -4.10 16.31
N LYS A 239 7.94 -4.07 17.63
CA LYS A 239 7.09 -4.76 18.61
C LYS A 239 5.63 -4.31 18.54
N ARG A 240 5.40 -3.00 18.38
CA ARG A 240 4.06 -2.45 18.22
C ARG A 240 3.37 -2.96 16.95
N PHE A 241 4.06 -2.90 15.79
CA PHE A 241 3.45 -3.32 14.52
C PHE A 241 3.16 -4.81 14.47
N VAL A 242 4.08 -5.64 14.95
CA VAL A 242 3.87 -7.09 15.06
C VAL A 242 2.68 -7.41 15.96
N GLY A 243 2.54 -6.71 17.09
CA GLY A 243 1.36 -6.86 17.96
C GLY A 243 0.04 -6.49 17.29
N LEU A 244 0.04 -5.58 16.30
CA LEU A 244 -1.16 -5.17 15.57
C LEU A 244 -1.49 -6.10 14.40
N CYS A 245 -0.50 -6.53 13.61
CA CYS A 245 -0.72 -7.30 12.39
C CYS A 245 -0.49 -8.81 12.55
N GLY A 246 0.09 -9.24 13.67
CA GLY A 246 0.37 -10.65 13.96
C GLY A 246 1.51 -11.26 13.16
N ALA A 247 2.34 -10.44 12.50
CA ALA A 247 3.48 -10.95 11.74
C ALA A 247 4.50 -11.64 12.65
N GLU A 248 5.05 -12.77 12.22
CA GLU A 248 6.05 -13.54 12.94
C GLU A 248 7.43 -12.87 12.83
N LEU A 249 8.07 -12.58 13.96
CA LEU A 249 9.47 -12.20 14.00
C LEU A 249 10.34 -13.46 14.09
N PRO A 250 11.19 -13.73 13.09
CA PRO A 250 12.11 -14.87 13.17
C PRO A 250 13.11 -14.69 14.31
N ARG A 251 13.43 -15.78 15.00
CA ARG A 251 14.37 -15.75 16.17
C ARG A 251 15.68 -15.03 15.89
N PRO A 252 16.37 -15.22 14.74
CA PRO A 252 17.60 -14.47 14.46
C PRO A 252 17.38 -12.95 14.42
N LEU A 253 16.22 -12.50 13.87
CA LEU A 253 15.87 -11.08 13.84
C LEU A 253 15.67 -10.53 15.27
N VAL A 254 14.92 -11.27 16.11
CA VAL A 254 14.70 -10.89 17.52
C VAL A 254 16.02 -10.76 18.27
N SER A 255 16.91 -11.75 18.17
CA SER A 255 18.23 -11.73 18.83
C SER A 255 19.08 -10.54 18.40
N GLU A 256 19.04 -10.18 17.12
CA GLU A 256 19.77 -9.03 16.59
C GLU A 256 19.20 -7.69 17.09
N LEU A 257 17.88 -7.60 17.23
CA LEU A 257 17.23 -6.42 17.82
C LEU A 257 17.54 -6.29 19.31
N GLU A 258 17.49 -7.38 20.06
CA GLU A 258 17.83 -7.41 21.50
C GLU A 258 19.28 -7.03 21.74
N ARG A 259 20.22 -7.49 20.90
CA ARG A 259 21.65 -7.15 20.99
C ARG A 259 21.92 -5.65 20.80
N ARG A 260 21.11 -4.96 19.99
CA ARG A 260 21.21 -3.51 19.76
C ARG A 260 20.46 -2.69 20.80
N GLY A 261 19.50 -3.30 21.50
CA GLY A 261 18.74 -2.65 22.58
C GLY A 261 17.98 -1.42 22.10
N ASP A 262 18.17 -0.31 22.78
CA ASP A 262 17.50 0.97 22.53
C ASP A 262 18.33 1.93 21.66
N ASP A 263 19.42 1.45 21.02
CA ASP A 263 20.16 2.22 20.02
C ASP A 263 19.39 2.24 18.69
N ASP A 264 18.50 3.22 18.54
CA ASP A 264 17.65 3.36 17.36
C ASP A 264 18.44 3.54 16.06
N ASP A 265 19.63 4.14 16.09
CA ASP A 265 20.46 4.28 14.90
C ASP A 265 21.05 2.93 14.47
N ALA A 266 21.59 2.14 15.41
CA ALA A 266 22.06 0.79 15.14
C ALA A 266 20.94 -0.16 14.72
N VAL A 267 19.74 -0.04 15.32
CA VAL A 267 18.54 -0.80 14.92
C VAL A 267 18.10 -0.41 13.53
N SER A 268 18.04 0.89 13.22
CA SER A 268 17.62 1.39 11.90
C SER A 268 18.58 0.95 10.80
N GLN A 269 19.88 1.02 11.02
CA GLN A 269 20.87 0.54 10.04
C GLN A 269 20.72 -0.96 9.78
N PHE A 270 20.60 -1.75 10.83
CA PHE A 270 20.31 -3.19 10.69
C PHE A 270 18.98 -3.46 9.96
N GLY A 271 17.95 -2.66 10.26
CA GLY A 271 16.65 -2.74 9.60
C GLY A 271 16.71 -2.45 8.10
N ILE A 272 17.55 -1.50 7.68
CA ILE A 272 17.83 -1.19 6.27
C ILE A 272 18.50 -2.39 5.59
N ASP A 273 19.55 -2.94 6.21
CA ASP A 273 20.28 -4.09 5.66
C ASP A 273 19.39 -5.34 5.55
N TYR A 274 18.54 -5.56 6.56
CA TYR A 274 17.57 -6.66 6.55
C TYR A 274 16.54 -6.49 5.44
N ALA A 275 15.91 -5.31 5.35
CA ALA A 275 14.91 -5.01 4.33
C ALA A 275 15.51 -5.05 2.92
N THR A 276 16.76 -4.61 2.74
CA THR A 276 17.46 -4.70 1.45
C THR A 276 17.57 -6.16 1.00
N LYS A 277 18.08 -7.05 1.86
CA LYS A 277 18.21 -8.50 1.55
C LYS A 277 16.84 -9.15 1.30
N GLN A 278 15.83 -8.78 2.09
CA GLN A 278 14.46 -9.23 1.89
C GLN A 278 13.95 -8.85 0.50
N CYS A 279 14.11 -7.60 0.11
CA CYS A 279 13.68 -7.08 -1.18
C CYS A 279 14.46 -7.70 -2.36
N GLU A 280 15.78 -7.88 -2.24
CA GLU A 280 16.62 -8.54 -3.26
C GLU A 280 16.11 -9.97 -3.55
N GLU A 281 15.81 -10.74 -2.52
CA GLU A 281 15.26 -12.09 -2.68
C GLU A 281 13.87 -12.05 -3.32
N LEU A 282 12.97 -11.17 -2.86
CA LEU A 282 11.62 -11.02 -3.42
C LEU A 282 11.67 -10.70 -4.92
N LEU A 283 12.52 -9.77 -5.33
CA LEU A 283 12.65 -9.38 -6.74
C LEU A 283 13.29 -10.49 -7.58
N ARG A 284 14.34 -11.15 -7.08
CA ARG A 284 14.99 -12.28 -7.74
C ARG A 284 14.00 -13.42 -7.98
N GLU A 285 13.09 -13.67 -7.06
CA GLU A 285 12.04 -14.71 -7.15
C GLU A 285 10.78 -14.21 -7.87
N GLY A 286 10.86 -13.07 -8.58
CA GLY A 286 9.84 -12.60 -9.51
C GLY A 286 8.67 -11.82 -8.88
N ALA A 287 8.86 -11.17 -7.74
CA ALA A 287 7.86 -10.22 -7.23
C ALA A 287 7.64 -9.09 -8.26
N PRO A 288 6.38 -8.68 -8.53
CA PRO A 288 6.08 -7.68 -9.56
C PRO A 288 6.50 -6.26 -9.18
N GLY A 289 6.90 -6.08 -7.94
CA GLY A 289 7.30 -4.80 -7.36
C GLY A 289 7.40 -4.88 -5.85
N LEU A 290 7.55 -3.74 -5.20
CA LEU A 290 7.68 -3.59 -3.75
C LEU A 290 6.79 -2.43 -3.28
N HIS A 291 6.07 -2.63 -2.19
CA HIS A 291 5.28 -1.59 -1.54
C HIS A 291 5.83 -1.30 -0.14
N PHE A 292 6.33 -0.08 0.08
CA PHE A 292 6.98 0.28 1.34
C PHE A 292 6.03 1.01 2.28
N TYR A 293 5.87 0.51 3.49
CA TYR A 293 5.22 1.17 4.61
C TYR A 293 6.17 2.21 5.21
N THR A 294 6.09 3.46 4.74
CA THR A 294 7.10 4.49 5.06
C THR A 294 6.95 5.08 6.46
N LEU A 295 5.77 4.97 7.07
CA LEU A 295 5.40 5.66 8.31
C LEU A 295 5.70 7.18 8.26
N ASN A 296 5.55 7.78 7.10
CA ASN A 296 5.88 9.16 6.79
C ASN A 296 7.38 9.52 7.05
N LYS A 297 8.28 8.54 6.96
CA LYS A 297 9.73 8.72 7.11
C LYS A 297 10.44 8.24 5.84
N ALA A 298 11.18 9.14 5.18
CA ALA A 298 11.82 8.82 3.90
C ALA A 298 13.13 8.04 4.03
N ARG A 299 13.94 8.32 5.08
CA ARG A 299 15.35 7.89 5.17
C ARG A 299 15.55 6.40 4.88
N SER A 300 14.99 5.53 5.71
CA SER A 300 15.26 4.09 5.60
C SER A 300 14.72 3.50 4.29
N THR A 301 13.54 3.93 3.84
CA THR A 301 13.00 3.51 2.55
C THR A 301 13.89 3.96 1.39
N THR A 302 14.39 5.21 1.42
CA THR A 302 15.32 5.73 0.42
C THR A 302 16.61 4.92 0.37
N GLU A 303 17.18 4.59 1.52
CA GLU A 303 18.40 3.81 1.59
C GLU A 303 18.20 2.38 1.06
N VAL A 304 17.09 1.70 1.44
CA VAL A 304 16.77 0.38 0.89
C VAL A 304 16.63 0.42 -0.63
N VAL A 305 15.84 1.35 -1.18
CA VAL A 305 15.63 1.44 -2.64
C VAL A 305 16.92 1.74 -3.39
N ARG A 306 17.79 2.61 -2.85
CA ARG A 306 19.11 2.89 -3.43
C ARG A 306 20.04 1.67 -3.41
N ASN A 307 20.06 0.92 -2.30
CA ASN A 307 20.86 -0.30 -2.20
C ASN A 307 20.44 -1.36 -3.22
N LEU A 308 19.16 -1.42 -3.59
CA LEU A 308 18.65 -2.33 -4.61
C LEU A 308 19.07 -1.95 -6.04
N ALA A 309 19.81 -0.85 -6.23
CA ALA A 309 20.19 -0.32 -7.54
C ALA A 309 19.00 -0.18 -8.51
N LEU A 310 17.77 -0.04 -7.97
CA LEU A 310 16.55 0.21 -8.76
C LEU A 310 16.51 1.65 -9.26
N SER A 311 17.65 2.35 -9.29
CA SER A 311 17.78 3.65 -9.88
C SER A 311 17.56 3.53 -11.38
N VAL A 312 16.58 4.26 -11.86
CA VAL A 312 16.21 4.46 -13.23
C VAL A 312 17.41 4.85 -14.05
N THR A 313 18.00 3.92 -14.77
CA THR A 313 18.74 4.22 -15.97
C THR A 313 17.81 3.95 -17.12
N GLU A 314 17.41 5.01 -17.81
CA GLU A 314 16.84 4.92 -19.13
C GLU A 314 17.75 4.01 -19.97
N GLY A 315 17.27 2.84 -20.33
CA GLY A 315 17.82 2.04 -21.42
C GLY A 315 18.85 0.96 -21.14
N GLN A 316 19.07 0.49 -19.89
CA GLN A 316 19.93 -0.70 -19.70
C GLN A 316 19.24 -1.81 -18.91
N SER A 317 19.25 -3.00 -19.53
CA SER A 317 18.77 -4.28 -19.00
C SER A 317 19.48 -4.62 -17.68
N ILE A 318 18.72 -4.72 -16.57
CA ILE A 318 19.25 -5.32 -15.35
C ILE A 318 19.03 -6.83 -15.45
N LEU A 319 19.94 -7.52 -16.07
CA LEU A 319 20.27 -8.93 -15.87
C LEU A 319 21.70 -9.13 -16.41
N ALA A 320 22.66 -9.07 -15.56
CA ALA A 320 23.97 -9.70 -15.74
C ALA A 320 24.20 -10.60 -14.52
#